data_770129860b5d1682c24600f52d099a82
#
_entry.id   770129860b5d1682c24600f52d099a82
#
_cell.length_a   1.000
_cell.length_b   1.000
_cell.length_c   1.000
_cell.angle_alpha   90.00
_cell.angle_beta   90.00
_cell.angle_gamma   90.00
#
_symmetry.space_group_name_H-M   'P 1'
#
loop_
_entity.id
_entity.type
_entity.pdbx_description
1 polymer ?
#
loop_
_entity_poly.entity_id
_entity_poly.type
_entity_poly.pdbx_seq_one_letter_code
_entity_poly.pdbx_strand_id
1 'polypeptide(L)'
;MSNAEHLATVMVDAFIDAVDRGIDLVPVVADSTSTAKILPFIKRFPDRLVNVGIAEQSLVGMAAGLALGGKVAVTCNAAPFLISRANEQIKVDICYNNTNVKLFGLNAGGSYGPLASTHHSIDDISVMRGFGNIQIFAPSSPQECRQIIDYALTYEGPVYIRMDGKALPELYDENYRFAPGAVNLLREGSDVALVAMGSTVHEAVDAATLLADSG
;
A
#
# COMPACT_ATOMS: atom_id res chain seq x y z
N MET A 1 -19.54 -15.73 -6.26
CA MET A 1 -19.15 -14.39 -5.76
C MET A 1 -17.79 -14.57 -5.13
N SER A 2 -16.74 -13.98 -5.68
CA SER A 2 -15.40 -14.02 -5.06
C SER A 2 -15.50 -13.32 -3.69
N ASN A 3 -14.96 -13.96 -2.64
CA ASN A 3 -14.93 -13.34 -1.31
C ASN A 3 -14.10 -12.06 -1.40
N ALA A 4 -14.73 -10.92 -1.09
CA ALA A 4 -14.00 -9.66 -0.98
C ALA A 4 -13.14 -9.66 0.29
N GLU A 5 -11.90 -9.20 0.19
CA GLU A 5 -10.94 -9.18 1.29
C GLU A 5 -10.35 -7.78 1.49
N HIS A 6 -10.08 -7.42 2.74
CA HIS A 6 -9.41 -6.16 3.05
C HIS A 6 -7.92 -6.25 2.74
N LEU A 7 -7.40 -5.31 1.98
CA LEU A 7 -5.98 -5.27 1.62
C LEU A 7 -5.05 -5.21 2.85
N ALA A 8 -5.50 -4.59 3.95
CA ALA A 8 -4.75 -4.60 5.21
C ALA A 8 -4.61 -6.01 5.83
N THR A 9 -5.57 -6.92 5.61
CA THR A 9 -5.45 -8.32 6.02
C THR A 9 -4.40 -9.02 5.16
N VAL A 10 -4.49 -8.89 3.84
CA VAL A 10 -3.49 -9.41 2.89
C VAL A 10 -2.08 -8.93 3.24
N MET A 11 -1.94 -7.66 3.60
CA MET A 11 -0.65 -7.08 4.03
C MET A 11 -0.10 -7.78 5.27
N VAL A 12 -0.92 -7.98 6.29
CA VAL A 12 -0.48 -8.60 7.55
C VAL A 12 -0.07 -10.05 7.33
N ASP A 13 -0.83 -10.80 6.54
CA ASP A 13 -0.51 -12.18 6.18
C ASP A 13 0.79 -12.26 5.38
N ALA A 14 0.99 -11.32 4.44
CA ALA A 14 2.24 -11.23 3.69
C ALA A 14 3.45 -10.92 4.60
N PHE A 15 3.29 -10.09 5.63
CA PHE A 15 4.35 -9.81 6.59
C PHE A 15 4.70 -11.03 7.45
N ILE A 16 3.68 -11.77 7.90
CA ILE A 16 3.88 -13.00 8.66
C ILE A 16 4.69 -14.01 7.83
N ASP A 17 4.24 -14.27 6.60
CA ASP A 17 4.92 -15.17 5.68
C ASP A 17 6.34 -14.73 5.33
N ALA A 18 6.57 -13.41 5.21
CA ALA A 18 7.90 -12.86 4.94
C ALA A 18 8.88 -13.16 6.09
N VAL A 19 8.44 -12.97 7.34
CA VAL A 19 9.26 -13.30 8.52
C VAL A 19 9.49 -14.81 8.61
N ASP A 20 8.48 -15.64 8.36
CA ASP A 20 8.61 -17.10 8.35
C ASP A 20 9.57 -17.59 7.24
N ARG A 21 9.71 -16.86 6.14
CA ARG A 21 10.71 -17.10 5.08
C ARG A 21 12.10 -16.54 5.40
N GLY A 22 12.29 -15.92 6.55
CA GLY A 22 13.58 -15.40 7.01
C GLY A 22 13.88 -13.94 6.64
N ILE A 23 12.91 -13.19 6.13
CA ILE A 23 13.07 -11.74 5.90
C ILE A 23 13.08 -11.04 7.27
N ASP A 24 14.11 -10.22 7.51
CA ASP A 24 14.23 -9.46 8.77
C ASP A 24 13.36 -8.19 8.72
N LEU A 25 12.05 -8.43 8.64
CA LEU A 25 11.02 -7.41 8.52
C LEU A 25 10.64 -6.85 9.88
N VAL A 26 10.55 -5.51 9.97
CA VAL A 26 10.14 -4.79 11.17
C VAL A 26 9.04 -3.77 10.83
N PRO A 27 7.79 -4.02 11.26
CA PRO A 27 6.73 -3.04 11.15
C PRO A 27 6.91 -1.89 12.15
N VAL A 28 6.67 -0.66 11.67
CA VAL A 28 6.64 0.55 12.49
C VAL A 28 5.24 1.17 12.37
N VAL A 29 4.62 1.48 13.49
CA VAL A 29 3.28 2.11 13.55
C VAL A 29 3.30 3.36 14.42
N ALA A 30 2.43 4.33 14.11
CA ALA A 30 2.16 5.49 14.95
C ALA A 30 0.78 5.33 15.62
N ASP A 31 0.71 4.41 16.59
CA ASP A 31 -0.51 4.04 17.35
C ASP A 31 -1.68 3.50 16.48
N SER A 32 -1.43 3.22 15.20
CA SER A 32 -2.43 2.79 14.21
C SER A 32 -2.63 1.28 14.14
N THR A 33 -2.46 0.55 15.24
CA THR A 33 -2.49 -0.93 15.25
C THR A 33 -3.82 -1.51 14.78
N SER A 34 -4.95 -0.85 15.12
CA SER A 34 -6.29 -1.27 14.68
C SER A 34 -6.52 -1.00 13.17
N THR A 35 -6.12 0.17 12.68
CA THR A 35 -6.22 0.53 11.26
C THR A 35 -5.38 -0.41 10.40
N ALA A 36 -4.18 -0.73 10.85
CA ALA A 36 -3.27 -1.65 10.18
C ALA A 36 -3.69 -3.12 10.29
N LYS A 37 -4.70 -3.44 11.12
CA LYS A 37 -5.11 -4.83 11.45
C LYS A 37 -3.92 -5.70 11.90
N ILE A 38 -2.85 -5.11 12.44
CA ILE A 38 -1.54 -5.73 12.69
C ILE A 38 -1.51 -6.70 13.88
N LEU A 39 -2.63 -6.84 14.62
CA LEU A 39 -2.70 -7.71 15.80
C LEU A 39 -2.27 -9.16 15.57
N PRO A 40 -2.61 -9.82 14.44
CA PRO A 40 -2.12 -11.19 14.17
C PRO A 40 -0.59 -11.26 14.09
N PHE A 41 0.06 -10.26 13.47
CA PHE A 41 1.52 -10.16 13.42
C PHE A 41 2.11 -10.00 14.84
N ILE A 42 1.55 -9.10 15.66
CA ILE A 42 2.01 -8.87 17.03
C ILE A 42 1.91 -10.16 17.88
N LYS A 43 0.81 -10.91 17.72
CA LYS A 43 0.65 -12.20 18.41
C LYS A 43 1.68 -13.24 18.00
N ARG A 44 2.07 -13.26 16.74
CA ARG A 44 3.06 -14.21 16.20
C ARG A 44 4.50 -13.79 16.54
N PHE A 45 4.80 -12.48 16.49
CA PHE A 45 6.12 -11.90 16.64
C PHE A 45 6.09 -10.68 17.58
N PRO A 46 5.90 -10.87 18.90
CA PRO A 46 5.64 -9.77 19.84
C PRO A 46 6.80 -8.76 19.95
N ASP A 47 8.03 -9.20 19.71
CA ASP A 47 9.24 -8.37 19.84
C ASP A 47 9.66 -7.69 18.52
N ARG A 48 8.88 -7.82 17.44
CA ARG A 48 9.26 -7.29 16.13
C ARG A 48 8.53 -6.02 15.71
N LEU A 49 7.57 -5.53 16.49
CA LEU A 49 6.84 -4.30 16.18
C LEU A 49 7.41 -3.12 16.94
N VAL A 50 7.60 -2.00 16.25
CA VAL A 50 7.92 -0.70 16.85
C VAL A 50 6.68 0.19 16.81
N ASN A 51 6.23 0.67 17.97
CA ASN A 51 5.17 1.67 18.08
C ASN A 51 5.76 2.96 18.61
N VAL A 52 5.73 4.04 17.83
CA VAL A 52 6.30 5.35 18.19
C VAL A 52 5.28 6.29 18.84
N GLY A 53 4.05 5.82 19.07
CA GLY A 53 2.95 6.69 19.46
C GLY A 53 2.44 7.55 18.30
N ILE A 54 1.59 8.53 18.56
CA ILE A 54 1.02 9.42 17.52
C ILE A 54 2.09 10.42 17.07
N ALA A 55 3.06 9.96 16.28
CA ALA A 55 4.24 10.72 15.85
C ALA A 55 4.75 10.25 14.48
N GLU A 56 4.04 10.58 13.40
CA GLU A 56 4.33 10.06 12.05
C GLU A 56 5.70 10.50 11.52
N GLN A 57 6.20 11.65 11.90
CA GLN A 57 7.56 12.08 11.57
C GLN A 57 8.60 11.16 12.22
N SER A 58 8.41 10.82 13.49
CA SER A 58 9.26 9.85 14.19
C SER A 58 9.12 8.44 13.62
N LEU A 59 7.92 8.05 13.18
CA LEU A 59 7.65 6.77 12.49
C LEU A 59 8.54 6.62 11.26
N VAL A 60 8.58 7.65 10.41
CA VAL A 60 9.36 7.63 9.16
C VAL A 60 10.85 7.64 9.45
N GLY A 61 11.32 8.50 10.37
CA GLY A 61 12.73 8.53 10.77
C GLY A 61 13.20 7.21 11.41
N MET A 62 12.37 6.59 12.26
CA MET A 62 12.63 5.27 12.85
C MET A 62 12.75 4.19 11.77
N ALA A 63 11.82 4.16 10.82
CA ALA A 63 11.85 3.21 9.71
C ALA A 63 13.13 3.38 8.85
N ALA A 64 13.51 4.61 8.56
CA ALA A 64 14.76 4.89 7.84
C ALA A 64 15.99 4.41 8.63
N GLY A 65 16.05 4.65 9.94
CA GLY A 65 17.13 4.17 10.80
C GLY A 65 17.22 2.64 10.84
N LEU A 66 16.09 1.95 10.95
CA LEU A 66 16.03 0.48 10.90
C LEU A 66 16.51 -0.06 9.56
N ALA A 67 16.14 0.59 8.44
CA ALA A 67 16.58 0.21 7.11
C ALA A 67 18.10 0.40 6.93
N LEU A 68 18.66 1.49 7.44
CA LEU A 68 20.12 1.71 7.46
C LEU A 68 20.85 0.68 8.34
N GLY A 69 20.17 0.15 9.36
CA GLY A 69 20.64 -0.97 10.18
C GLY A 69 20.45 -2.36 9.54
N GLY A 70 20.05 -2.44 8.26
CA GLY A 70 19.94 -3.68 7.50
C GLY A 70 18.60 -4.41 7.65
N LYS A 71 17.57 -3.78 8.23
CA LYS A 71 16.21 -4.34 8.33
C LYS A 71 15.38 -4.01 7.08
N VAL A 72 14.39 -4.83 6.78
CA VAL A 72 13.30 -4.44 5.88
C VAL A 72 12.26 -3.72 6.71
N ALA A 73 12.33 -2.37 6.74
CA ALA A 73 11.41 -1.58 7.53
C ALA A 73 10.12 -1.30 6.76
N VAL A 74 8.97 -1.53 7.39
CA VAL A 74 7.65 -1.25 6.80
C VAL A 74 6.87 -0.32 7.72
N THR A 75 6.29 0.76 7.19
CA THR A 75 5.41 1.64 7.96
C THR A 75 3.95 1.33 7.65
N CYS A 76 3.11 1.22 8.66
CA CYS A 76 1.68 0.94 8.49
C CYS A 76 0.87 2.03 9.19
N ASN A 77 0.45 3.05 8.45
CA ASN A 77 -0.30 4.16 9.02
C ASN A 77 -1.37 4.69 8.05
N ALA A 78 -2.34 5.43 8.58
CA ALA A 78 -3.32 6.11 7.75
C ALA A 78 -2.62 7.01 6.72
N ALA A 79 -2.98 6.86 5.45
CA ALA A 79 -2.32 7.53 4.33
C ALA A 79 -2.20 9.05 4.51
N PRO A 80 -3.26 9.79 4.93
CA PRO A 80 -3.17 11.25 5.05
C PRO A 80 -2.13 11.69 6.08
N PHE A 81 -2.04 10.98 7.21
CA PHE A 81 -1.08 11.33 8.27
C PHE A 81 0.34 10.92 7.89
N LEU A 82 0.50 9.74 7.30
CA LEU A 82 1.81 9.28 6.81
C LEU A 82 2.38 10.26 5.78
N ILE A 83 1.59 10.61 4.75
CA ILE A 83 2.09 11.36 3.60
C ILE A 83 2.19 12.85 3.89
N SER A 84 1.16 13.46 4.49
CA SER A 84 1.14 14.91 4.69
C SER A 84 1.98 15.34 5.90
N ARG A 85 1.87 14.63 7.03
CA ARG A 85 2.55 15.01 8.28
C ARG A 85 4.04 14.71 8.26
N ALA A 86 4.44 13.58 7.64
CA ALA A 86 5.84 13.16 7.56
C ALA A 86 6.47 13.38 6.17
N ASN A 87 5.93 14.30 5.37
CA ASN A 87 6.35 14.54 3.99
C ASN A 87 7.86 14.83 3.87
N GLU A 88 8.38 15.69 4.73
CA GLU A 88 9.79 16.07 4.72
C GLU A 88 10.69 14.86 5.06
N GLN A 89 10.32 14.06 6.06
CA GLN A 89 11.08 12.87 6.45
C GLN A 89 11.05 11.82 5.33
N ILE A 90 9.93 11.64 4.63
CA ILE A 90 9.87 10.75 3.45
C ILE A 90 10.83 11.26 2.37
N LYS A 91 10.83 12.58 2.11
CA LYS A 91 11.72 13.18 1.11
C LYS A 91 13.20 12.98 1.47
N VAL A 92 13.58 13.27 2.70
CA VAL A 92 14.99 13.34 3.11
C VAL A 92 15.48 11.99 3.62
N ASP A 93 14.80 11.42 4.62
CA ASP A 93 15.30 10.22 5.30
C ASP A 93 15.13 8.96 4.46
N ILE A 94 14.08 8.92 3.61
CA ILE A 94 13.79 7.75 2.79
C ILE A 94 14.27 7.95 1.35
N CYS A 95 13.72 8.94 0.62
CA CYS A 95 13.97 9.06 -0.81
C CYS A 95 15.38 9.56 -1.12
N TYR A 96 15.83 10.66 -0.50
CA TYR A 96 17.16 11.21 -0.74
C TYR A 96 18.26 10.22 -0.33
N ASN A 97 18.11 9.54 0.80
CA ASN A 97 19.05 8.53 1.27
C ASN A 97 18.86 7.16 0.62
N ASN A 98 17.85 6.99 -0.23
CA ASN A 98 17.49 5.73 -0.90
C ASN A 98 17.39 4.54 0.06
N THR A 99 16.76 4.74 1.23
CA THR A 99 16.64 3.71 2.26
C THR A 99 15.61 2.64 1.88
N ASN A 100 15.84 1.39 2.30
CA ASN A 100 14.97 0.25 2.01
C ASN A 100 13.71 0.23 2.91
N VAL A 101 12.86 1.24 2.76
CA VAL A 101 11.61 1.41 3.52
C VAL A 101 10.40 1.20 2.62
N LYS A 102 9.41 0.45 3.11
CA LYS A 102 8.12 0.27 2.44
C LYS A 102 7.04 1.03 3.20
N LEU A 103 6.45 2.02 2.56
CA LEU A 103 5.42 2.89 3.12
C LEU A 103 4.03 2.34 2.74
N PHE A 104 3.27 1.85 3.72
CA PHE A 104 1.90 1.41 3.52
C PHE A 104 0.93 2.51 3.95
N GLY A 105 0.36 3.21 2.97
CA GLY A 105 -0.65 4.25 3.17
C GLY A 105 -2.04 3.64 3.22
N LEU A 106 -2.56 3.43 4.43
CA LEU A 106 -3.83 2.76 4.68
C LEU A 106 -5.01 3.73 4.56
N ASN A 107 -6.15 3.20 4.13
CA ASN A 107 -7.39 3.95 3.96
C ASN A 107 -7.21 5.23 3.11
N ALA A 108 -6.50 5.09 1.99
CA ALA A 108 -6.22 6.19 1.08
C ALA A 108 -7.48 6.69 0.34
N GLY A 109 -7.34 7.80 -0.38
CA GLY A 109 -8.44 8.46 -1.07
C GLY A 109 -9.51 8.97 -0.11
N GLY A 110 -10.78 8.75 -0.43
CA GLY A 110 -11.94 9.12 0.39
C GLY A 110 -12.39 8.05 1.36
N SER A 111 -11.59 7.01 1.65
CA SER A 111 -11.99 5.83 2.43
C SER A 111 -12.50 6.13 3.84
N TYR A 112 -12.09 7.22 4.45
CA TYR A 112 -12.56 7.63 5.77
C TYR A 112 -13.96 8.28 5.78
N GLY A 113 -14.57 8.52 4.61
CA GLY A 113 -15.96 8.99 4.49
C GLY A 113 -16.27 10.24 5.32
N PRO A 114 -17.13 10.14 6.37
CA PRO A 114 -17.59 11.30 7.14
C PRO A 114 -16.49 12.10 7.85
N LEU A 115 -15.29 11.55 8.04
CA LEU A 115 -14.16 12.28 8.63
C LEU A 115 -13.59 13.34 7.68
N ALA A 116 -14.00 13.32 6.44
CA ALA A 116 -13.78 14.35 5.41
C ALA A 116 -12.31 14.72 5.23
N SER A 117 -12.05 15.98 4.85
CA SER A 117 -10.75 16.46 4.39
C SER A 117 -9.60 16.30 5.40
N THR A 118 -9.87 16.19 6.69
CA THR A 118 -8.84 15.95 7.69
C THR A 118 -8.26 14.52 7.65
N HIS A 119 -9.00 13.58 7.02
CA HIS A 119 -8.63 12.17 6.93
C HIS A 119 -8.58 11.67 5.48
N HIS A 120 -9.03 12.44 4.49
CA HIS A 120 -8.93 12.05 3.09
C HIS A 120 -7.50 12.22 2.58
N SER A 121 -7.01 11.25 1.81
CA SER A 121 -5.71 11.28 1.16
C SER A 121 -5.90 11.22 -0.36
N ILE A 122 -6.36 12.34 -0.93
CA ILE A 122 -6.61 12.45 -2.38
C ILE A 122 -5.41 12.99 -3.15
N ASP A 123 -4.40 13.47 -2.44
CA ASP A 123 -3.19 14.12 -2.92
C ASP A 123 -1.91 13.26 -2.76
N ASP A 124 -2.02 12.10 -2.13
CA ASP A 124 -0.89 11.22 -1.78
C ASP A 124 -0.02 10.85 -2.99
N ILE A 125 -0.63 10.44 -4.11
CA ILE A 125 0.09 10.10 -5.33
C ILE A 125 0.80 11.33 -5.91
N SER A 126 0.14 12.50 -5.90
CA SER A 126 0.72 13.76 -6.41
C SER A 126 1.97 14.13 -5.64
N VAL A 127 1.94 13.99 -4.32
CA VAL A 127 3.06 14.27 -3.42
C VAL A 127 4.18 13.26 -3.64
N MET A 128 3.88 11.97 -3.61
CA MET A 128 4.88 10.91 -3.75
C MET A 128 5.57 10.91 -5.12
N ARG A 129 4.87 11.24 -6.19
CA ARG A 129 5.46 11.37 -7.54
C ARG A 129 6.53 12.46 -7.64
N GLY A 130 6.54 13.43 -6.73
CA GLY A 130 7.55 14.46 -6.66
C GLY A 130 8.93 13.95 -6.18
N PHE A 131 9.00 12.75 -5.62
CA PHE A 131 10.24 12.14 -5.14
C PHE A 131 10.75 11.14 -6.17
N GLY A 132 11.88 11.46 -6.83
CA GLY A 132 12.28 10.85 -8.10
C GLY A 132 12.59 9.35 -8.09
N ASN A 133 12.79 8.70 -6.93
CA ASN A 133 13.20 7.30 -6.84
C ASN A 133 12.23 6.37 -6.10
N ILE A 134 11.09 6.87 -5.62
CA ILE A 134 10.09 6.04 -4.96
C ILE A 134 9.20 5.34 -5.99
N GLN A 135 9.02 4.04 -5.84
CA GLN A 135 8.01 3.30 -6.59
C GLN A 135 6.65 3.45 -5.92
N ILE A 136 5.58 3.62 -6.72
CA ILE A 136 4.22 3.84 -6.22
C ILE A 136 3.31 2.78 -6.80
N PHE A 137 2.60 2.07 -5.93
CA PHE A 137 1.64 1.03 -6.30
C PHE A 137 0.28 1.28 -5.65
N ALA A 138 -0.79 0.97 -6.37
CA ALA A 138 -2.16 1.01 -5.90
C ALA A 138 -2.88 -0.27 -6.33
N PRO A 139 -2.83 -1.34 -5.51
CA PRO A 139 -3.41 -2.63 -5.88
C PRO A 139 -4.93 -2.54 -6.01
N SER A 140 -5.48 -3.26 -6.99
CA SER A 140 -6.89 -3.33 -7.34
C SER A 140 -7.60 -4.60 -6.81
N SER A 141 -6.83 -5.60 -6.36
CA SER A 141 -7.37 -6.86 -5.83
C SER A 141 -6.48 -7.44 -4.73
N PRO A 142 -6.98 -8.39 -3.92
CA PRO A 142 -6.18 -9.11 -2.93
C PRO A 142 -4.96 -9.83 -3.54
N GLN A 143 -5.14 -10.54 -4.66
CA GLN A 143 -4.06 -11.25 -5.33
C GLN A 143 -2.98 -10.30 -5.84
N GLU A 144 -3.36 -9.19 -6.47
CA GLU A 144 -2.41 -8.17 -6.92
C GLU A 144 -1.68 -7.53 -5.74
N CYS A 145 -2.42 -7.19 -4.66
CA CYS A 145 -1.85 -6.64 -3.44
C CYS A 145 -0.77 -7.57 -2.87
N ARG A 146 -1.04 -8.87 -2.78
CA ARG A 146 -0.10 -9.86 -2.30
C ARG A 146 1.18 -9.89 -3.14
N GLN A 147 1.06 -9.93 -4.47
CA GLN A 147 2.22 -9.98 -5.36
C GLN A 147 3.03 -8.66 -5.35
N ILE A 148 2.36 -7.51 -5.24
CA ILE A 148 3.03 -6.21 -5.05
C ILE A 148 3.83 -6.20 -3.75
N ILE A 149 3.27 -6.70 -2.65
CA ILE A 149 3.97 -6.75 -1.36
C ILE A 149 5.18 -7.69 -1.44
N ASP A 150 5.02 -8.89 -1.98
CA ASP A 150 6.13 -9.85 -2.16
C ASP A 150 7.27 -9.24 -3.00
N TYR A 151 6.93 -8.52 -4.08
CA TYR A 151 7.89 -7.76 -4.87
C TYR A 151 8.55 -6.66 -4.03
N ALA A 152 7.76 -5.83 -3.35
CA ALA A 152 8.26 -4.69 -2.60
C ALA A 152 9.23 -5.12 -1.48
N LEU A 153 8.97 -6.23 -0.79
CA LEU A 153 9.81 -6.73 0.28
C LEU A 153 11.18 -7.25 -0.20
N THR A 154 11.32 -7.58 -1.47
CA THR A 154 12.59 -8.01 -2.09
C THR A 154 13.29 -6.91 -2.89
N TYR A 155 12.59 -5.85 -3.25
CA TYR A 155 13.16 -4.70 -3.95
C TYR A 155 13.99 -3.83 -3.00
N GLU A 156 15.22 -3.49 -3.38
CA GLU A 156 16.10 -2.58 -2.64
C GLU A 156 15.79 -1.13 -2.98
N GLY A 157 15.16 -0.41 -2.07
CA GLY A 157 14.82 1.00 -2.23
C GLY A 157 13.42 1.36 -1.73
N PRO A 158 13.02 2.63 -1.83
CA PRO A 158 11.76 3.13 -1.32
C PRO A 158 10.56 2.70 -2.17
N VAL A 159 9.50 2.27 -1.49
CA VAL A 159 8.22 1.91 -2.11
C VAL A 159 7.06 2.53 -1.31
N TYR A 160 6.09 3.10 -1.99
CA TYR A 160 4.80 3.48 -1.43
C TYR A 160 3.69 2.59 -1.98
N ILE A 161 2.95 1.95 -1.10
CA ILE A 161 1.78 1.13 -1.45
C ILE A 161 0.54 1.80 -0.90
N ARG A 162 -0.30 2.27 -1.82
CA ARG A 162 -1.55 2.96 -1.54
C ARG A 162 -2.67 1.95 -1.41
N MET A 163 -3.27 1.85 -0.23
CA MET A 163 -4.25 0.83 0.08
C MET A 163 -5.63 1.43 0.35
N ASP A 164 -6.64 0.90 -0.33
CA ASP A 164 -8.03 1.26 -0.08
C ASP A 164 -8.52 0.73 1.28
N GLY A 165 -9.49 1.40 1.88
CA GLY A 165 -10.07 1.01 3.17
C GLY A 165 -11.21 0.01 3.08
N LYS A 166 -11.77 -0.22 1.88
CA LYS A 166 -12.82 -1.22 1.65
C LYS A 166 -12.23 -2.59 1.32
N ALA A 167 -13.00 -3.64 1.56
CA ALA A 167 -12.68 -4.96 1.02
C ALA A 167 -12.88 -4.95 -0.49
N LEU A 168 -11.95 -5.55 -1.23
CA LEU A 168 -12.01 -5.68 -2.68
C LEU A 168 -12.21 -7.14 -3.08
N PRO A 169 -13.01 -7.43 -4.12
CA PRO A 169 -13.08 -8.76 -4.71
C PRO A 169 -11.83 -9.05 -5.55
N GLU A 170 -11.63 -10.32 -5.89
CA GLU A 170 -10.61 -10.66 -6.88
C GLU A 170 -11.00 -10.15 -8.27
N LEU A 171 -9.98 -9.75 -9.03
CA LEU A 171 -10.12 -9.17 -10.36
C LEU A 171 -9.47 -10.06 -11.43
N TYR A 172 -8.44 -10.77 -11.05
CA TYR A 172 -7.61 -11.57 -11.96
C TYR A 172 -7.82 -13.06 -11.73
N ASP A 173 -7.44 -13.86 -12.72
CA ASP A 173 -7.40 -15.31 -12.59
C ASP A 173 -6.10 -15.80 -11.90
N GLU A 174 -5.99 -17.10 -11.67
CA GLU A 174 -4.84 -17.75 -11.01
C GLU A 174 -3.51 -17.61 -11.75
N ASN A 175 -3.57 -17.29 -13.06
CA ASN A 175 -2.39 -17.12 -13.91
C ASN A 175 -1.82 -15.71 -13.86
N TYR A 176 -2.51 -14.77 -13.21
CA TYR A 176 -2.04 -13.40 -13.06
C TYR A 176 -0.64 -13.35 -12.45
N ARG A 177 0.22 -12.55 -13.06
CA ARG A 177 1.57 -12.26 -12.57
C ARG A 177 1.81 -10.77 -12.60
N PHE A 178 2.04 -10.21 -11.42
CA PHE A 178 2.40 -8.80 -11.28
C PHE A 178 3.77 -8.55 -11.92
N ALA A 179 3.85 -7.47 -12.71
CA ALA A 179 5.09 -6.96 -13.25
C ALA A 179 5.15 -5.44 -13.04
N PRO A 180 6.16 -4.91 -12.34
CA PRO A 180 6.26 -3.47 -12.10
C PRO A 180 6.37 -2.70 -13.41
N GLY A 181 5.57 -1.63 -13.54
CA GLY A 181 5.53 -0.81 -14.75
C GLY A 181 4.69 -1.37 -15.91
N ALA A 182 4.12 -2.57 -15.77
CA ALA A 182 3.19 -3.11 -16.75
C ALA A 182 1.77 -2.55 -16.58
N VAL A 183 1.03 -2.50 -17.69
CA VAL A 183 -0.41 -2.21 -17.72
C VAL A 183 -1.14 -3.51 -18.04
N ASN A 184 -2.16 -3.85 -17.25
CA ASN A 184 -2.99 -5.02 -17.48
C ASN A 184 -4.20 -4.65 -18.31
N LEU A 185 -4.36 -5.28 -19.48
CA LEU A 185 -5.56 -5.15 -20.31
C LEU A 185 -6.64 -6.10 -19.77
N LEU A 186 -7.70 -5.55 -19.19
CA LEU A 186 -8.81 -6.33 -18.63
C LEU A 186 -9.94 -6.59 -19.64
N ARG A 187 -10.07 -5.70 -20.62
CA ARG A 187 -11.09 -5.77 -21.65
C ARG A 187 -10.59 -5.11 -22.92
N GLU A 188 -10.76 -5.79 -24.05
CA GLU A 188 -10.48 -5.23 -25.36
C GLU A 188 -11.62 -4.33 -25.85
N GLY A 189 -11.30 -3.35 -26.69
CA GLY A 189 -12.22 -2.42 -27.29
C GLY A 189 -11.51 -1.49 -28.27
N SER A 190 -12.28 -0.65 -29.01
CA SER A 190 -11.77 0.23 -30.06
C SER A 190 -12.16 1.70 -29.90
N ASP A 191 -13.20 2.01 -29.12
CA ASP A 191 -13.85 3.33 -29.15
C ASP A 191 -13.30 4.28 -28.07
N VAL A 192 -13.03 3.74 -26.87
CA VAL A 192 -12.50 4.50 -25.73
C VAL A 192 -11.62 3.65 -24.86
N ALA A 193 -10.56 4.24 -24.28
CA ALA A 193 -9.72 3.60 -23.27
C ALA A 193 -10.10 4.07 -21.87
N LEU A 194 -10.49 3.17 -20.98
CA LEU A 194 -10.67 3.42 -19.55
C LEU A 194 -9.41 2.99 -18.83
N VAL A 195 -8.66 3.95 -18.27
CA VAL A 195 -7.43 3.68 -17.51
C VAL A 195 -7.72 3.94 -16.04
N ALA A 196 -7.54 2.92 -15.21
CA ALA A 196 -7.86 2.98 -13.78
C ALA A 196 -6.77 2.30 -12.94
N MET A 197 -6.74 2.59 -11.62
CA MET A 197 -5.86 1.96 -10.64
C MET A 197 -6.52 1.83 -9.28
N GLY A 198 -6.05 0.90 -8.46
CA GLY A 198 -6.62 0.63 -7.14
C GLY A 198 -8.09 0.22 -7.24
N SER A 199 -8.89 0.58 -6.25
CA SER A 199 -10.30 0.20 -6.20
C SER A 199 -11.15 0.74 -7.36
N THR A 200 -10.71 1.80 -8.05
CA THR A 200 -11.45 2.37 -9.19
C THR A 200 -11.40 1.48 -10.43
N VAL A 201 -10.54 0.46 -10.46
CA VAL A 201 -10.52 -0.53 -11.55
C VAL A 201 -11.85 -1.28 -11.63
N HIS A 202 -12.45 -1.63 -10.51
CA HIS A 202 -13.77 -2.29 -10.47
C HIS A 202 -14.85 -1.41 -11.08
N GLU A 203 -14.87 -0.13 -10.71
CA GLU A 203 -15.81 0.85 -11.27
C GLU A 203 -15.61 1.05 -12.78
N ALA A 204 -14.37 1.00 -13.25
CA ALA A 204 -14.06 1.09 -14.68
C ALA A 204 -14.54 -0.16 -15.46
N VAL A 205 -14.41 -1.35 -14.88
CA VAL A 205 -14.93 -2.60 -15.48
C VAL A 205 -16.44 -2.58 -15.56
N ASP A 206 -17.13 -2.14 -14.51
CA ASP A 206 -18.58 -2.00 -14.48
C ASP A 206 -19.04 -0.94 -15.51
N ALA A 207 -18.37 0.20 -15.58
CA ALA A 207 -18.66 1.24 -16.57
C ALA A 207 -18.49 0.73 -18.00
N ALA A 208 -17.43 -0.04 -18.29
CA ALA A 208 -17.21 -0.63 -19.60
C ALA A 208 -18.34 -1.60 -19.99
N THR A 209 -18.92 -2.30 -19.03
CA THR A 209 -20.05 -3.19 -19.26
C THR A 209 -21.31 -2.39 -19.60
N LEU A 210 -21.62 -1.35 -18.81
CA LEU A 210 -22.78 -0.48 -19.07
C LEU A 210 -22.69 0.25 -20.42
N LEU A 211 -21.50 0.69 -20.81
CA LEU A 211 -21.26 1.32 -22.10
C LEU A 211 -21.52 0.36 -23.26
N ALA A 212 -21.06 -0.88 -23.17
CA ALA A 212 -21.31 -1.87 -24.21
C ALA A 212 -22.78 -2.25 -24.37
N ASP A 213 -23.55 -2.22 -23.27
CA ASP A 213 -24.99 -2.48 -23.30
C ASP A 213 -25.78 -1.29 -23.89
N SER A 214 -25.16 -0.12 -23.96
CA SER A 214 -25.79 1.11 -24.46
C SER A 214 -25.51 1.38 -25.96
N GLY A 215 -24.66 0.60 -26.64
CA GLY A 215 -24.27 0.73 -28.05
C GLY A 215 -23.07 1.60 -28.20
#